data_d958fcd29fa5ae8004b74f3923fd7090
#
_entry.id   d958fcd29fa5ae8004b74f3923fd7090
#
_cell.length_a   1.000
_cell.length_b   1.000
_cell.length_c   1.000
_cell.angle_alpha   90.00
_cell.angle_beta   90.00
_cell.angle_gamma   90.00
#
_symmetry.space_group_name_H-M   'P 1'
#
loop_
_entity.id
_entity.type
_entity.pdbx_description
1 polymer ?
#
loop_
_entity_poly.entity_id
_entity_poly.type
_entity_poly.pdbx_seq_one_letter_code
_entity_poly.pdbx_strand_id
1 'polypeptide(L)'
;MELLSKKWEKFSLSEHEGNKFHMEEGESVQDYFLATRFFTSRVLNMEAIANTFKLLWRTCKGFEVRDVGNHRVLFEFRDALDIDRVLRGEPWSFDKFLVALKRVSRNTDVKNLVFDRTQFWLQVHNLPIGSFSLSVAKAVASVAGEVVESELGDGKREGCNFIRVRVTVKLPEPLCRGRQIVRSGGIESWVDFKYERLPNLCY
;
A
#
# COMPACT_ATOMS: atom_id res chain seq x y z
N MET A 1 -26.37 38.90 -12.27
CA MET A 1 -26.03 37.51 -12.03
C MET A 1 -27.12 36.50 -12.37
N GLU A 2 -28.34 36.92 -12.55
CA GLU A 2 -29.50 36.06 -12.87
C GLU A 2 -29.56 35.53 -14.32
N LEU A 3 -28.88 36.17 -15.26
CA LEU A 3 -28.89 35.77 -16.66
C LEU A 3 -27.95 34.60 -17.01
N LEU A 4 -26.97 34.34 -16.15
CA LEU A 4 -26.04 33.20 -16.31
C LEU A 4 -26.65 31.91 -15.77
N SER A 5 -27.36 31.95 -14.62
CA SER A 5 -27.99 30.75 -14.04
C SER A 5 -29.10 30.19 -14.99
N LYS A 6 -29.88 31.01 -15.65
CA LYS A 6 -30.91 30.58 -16.63
C LYS A 6 -30.34 29.94 -17.90
N LYS A 7 -29.05 30.20 -18.23
CA LYS A 7 -28.38 29.54 -19.36
C LYS A 7 -27.94 28.12 -19.05
N TRP A 8 -27.65 27.82 -17.79
CA TRP A 8 -27.20 26.47 -17.35
C TRP A 8 -28.37 25.50 -17.21
N GLU A 9 -29.60 25.98 -16.96
CA GLU A 9 -30.78 25.12 -16.87
C GLU A 9 -31.21 24.50 -18.22
N LYS A 10 -30.63 24.97 -19.32
CA LYS A 10 -30.91 24.46 -20.69
C LYS A 10 -29.87 23.45 -21.20
N PHE A 11 -28.87 23.11 -20.42
CA PHE A 11 -27.94 22.03 -20.78
C PHE A 11 -28.54 20.66 -20.39
N SER A 12 -29.54 20.24 -21.15
CA SER A 12 -29.95 18.83 -21.15
C SER A 12 -29.12 18.09 -22.21
N LEU A 13 -28.76 16.84 -21.89
CA LEU A 13 -28.16 15.94 -22.87
C LEU A 13 -29.08 15.86 -24.10
N SER A 14 -28.50 15.92 -25.30
CA SER A 14 -29.25 15.65 -26.52
C SER A 14 -29.80 14.22 -26.51
N GLU A 15 -30.81 13.91 -27.29
CA GLU A 15 -31.34 12.53 -27.40
C GLU A 15 -30.26 11.51 -27.73
N HIS A 16 -29.25 11.92 -28.52
CA HIS A 16 -28.10 11.05 -28.85
C HIS A 16 -27.12 10.85 -27.68
N GLU A 17 -26.90 11.86 -26.82
CA GLU A 17 -26.08 11.80 -25.64
C GLU A 17 -26.78 11.09 -24.48
N GLY A 18 -28.11 11.14 -24.42
CA GLY A 18 -28.93 10.48 -23.39
C GLY A 18 -29.05 8.96 -23.56
N ASN A 19 -28.78 8.46 -24.78
CA ASN A 19 -28.80 7.01 -25.04
C ASN A 19 -27.66 6.31 -24.35
N LYS A 20 -28.02 5.47 -23.36
CA LYS A 20 -27.06 4.64 -22.64
C LYS A 20 -26.55 3.54 -23.56
N PHE A 21 -25.28 3.55 -23.85
CA PHE A 21 -24.60 2.42 -24.48
C PHE A 21 -24.25 1.38 -23.42
N HIS A 22 -24.84 0.20 -23.52
CA HIS A 22 -24.47 -0.93 -22.67
C HIS A 22 -23.26 -1.62 -23.28
N MET A 23 -22.12 -1.52 -22.60
CA MET A 23 -20.95 -2.32 -22.97
C MET A 23 -21.19 -3.74 -22.52
N GLU A 24 -21.24 -4.69 -23.49
CA GLU A 24 -21.17 -6.10 -23.16
C GLU A 24 -19.76 -6.40 -22.66
N GLU A 25 -19.66 -6.95 -21.47
CA GLU A 25 -18.39 -7.47 -20.97
C GLU A 25 -18.04 -8.68 -21.83
N GLY A 26 -17.10 -8.52 -22.75
CA GLY A 26 -16.54 -9.64 -23.50
C GLY A 26 -15.99 -10.70 -22.55
N GLU A 27 -16.00 -11.95 -23.01
CA GLU A 27 -15.55 -13.12 -22.24
C GLU A 27 -14.32 -12.81 -21.39
N SER A 28 -14.39 -13.14 -20.11
CA SER A 28 -13.46 -12.77 -19.05
C SER A 28 -12.02 -13.22 -19.35
N VAL A 29 -11.27 -12.41 -20.04
CA VAL A 29 -9.82 -12.43 -19.88
C VAL A 29 -9.59 -12.03 -18.44
N GLN A 30 -9.05 -12.93 -17.63
CA GLN A 30 -8.73 -12.68 -16.24
C GLN A 30 -7.70 -11.55 -16.18
N ASP A 31 -8.20 -10.33 -15.98
CA ASP A 31 -7.37 -9.14 -15.91
C ASP A 31 -6.82 -9.00 -14.49
N TYR A 32 -5.53 -8.90 -14.40
CA TYR A 32 -4.82 -8.75 -13.14
C TYR A 32 -4.27 -7.33 -13.05
N PHE A 33 -5.06 -6.42 -12.47
CA PHE A 33 -4.69 -5.03 -12.33
C PHE A 33 -4.20 -4.68 -10.93
N LEU A 34 -3.13 -3.89 -10.90
CA LEU A 34 -2.59 -3.29 -9.70
C LEU A 34 -2.52 -1.78 -9.89
N ALA A 35 -3.39 -1.05 -9.22
CA ALA A 35 -3.33 0.39 -9.17
C ALA A 35 -2.30 0.83 -8.14
N THR A 36 -1.54 1.87 -8.47
CA THR A 36 -0.49 2.40 -7.60
C THR A 36 -0.59 3.91 -7.48
N ARG A 37 -0.17 4.45 -6.34
CA ARG A 37 0.05 5.87 -6.13
C ARG A 37 1.47 6.12 -5.65
N PHE A 38 2.17 7.00 -6.36
CA PHE A 38 3.50 7.46 -6.01
C PHE A 38 3.39 8.71 -5.13
N PHE A 39 3.90 8.66 -3.90
CA PHE A 39 3.86 9.78 -2.96
C PHE A 39 5.05 10.73 -3.20
N THR A 40 5.11 11.30 -4.38
CA THR A 40 6.15 12.24 -4.82
C THR A 40 5.53 13.45 -5.51
N SER A 41 6.22 14.57 -5.51
CA SER A 41 5.87 15.75 -6.30
C SER A 41 6.60 15.79 -7.66
N ARG A 42 7.50 14.83 -7.92
CA ARG A 42 8.30 14.79 -9.15
C ARG A 42 7.47 14.22 -10.30
N VAL A 43 7.76 14.67 -11.52
CA VAL A 43 7.16 14.09 -12.73
C VAL A 43 7.60 12.63 -12.86
N LEU A 44 6.63 11.76 -13.11
CA LEU A 44 6.87 10.32 -13.27
C LEU A 44 7.34 10.03 -14.69
N ASN A 45 8.43 9.26 -14.81
CA ASN A 45 8.88 8.70 -16.08
C ASN A 45 8.42 7.23 -16.16
N MET A 46 7.47 6.94 -17.05
CA MET A 46 6.87 5.61 -17.18
C MET A 46 7.88 4.53 -17.57
N GLU A 47 8.85 4.88 -18.42
CA GLU A 47 9.91 3.94 -18.83
C GLU A 47 10.82 3.59 -17.65
N ALA A 48 11.24 4.60 -16.88
CA ALA A 48 12.04 4.39 -15.67
C ALA A 48 11.29 3.54 -14.63
N ILE A 49 9.99 3.80 -14.44
CA ILE A 49 9.11 3.01 -13.56
C ILE A 49 9.06 1.55 -14.05
N ALA A 50 8.75 1.33 -15.32
CA ALA A 50 8.66 -0.01 -15.89
C ALA A 50 9.97 -0.79 -15.71
N ASN A 51 11.10 -0.18 -16.03
CA ASN A 51 12.41 -0.82 -15.92
C ASN A 51 12.78 -1.13 -14.47
N THR A 52 12.53 -0.18 -13.55
CA THR A 52 12.80 -0.37 -12.11
C THR A 52 11.97 -1.52 -11.54
N PHE A 53 10.67 -1.53 -11.78
CA PHE A 53 9.81 -2.56 -11.20
C PHE A 53 9.93 -3.92 -11.89
N LYS A 54 10.33 -4.00 -13.18
CA LYS A 54 10.72 -5.27 -13.80
C LYS A 54 11.86 -5.95 -13.05
N LEU A 55 12.87 -5.17 -12.64
CA LEU A 55 14.01 -5.67 -11.87
C LEU A 55 13.64 -6.05 -10.44
N LEU A 56 12.80 -5.23 -9.77
CA LEU A 56 12.43 -5.41 -8.37
C LEU A 56 11.41 -6.55 -8.18
N TRP A 57 10.37 -6.59 -8.98
CA TRP A 57 9.27 -7.54 -8.81
C TRP A 57 9.56 -8.92 -9.40
N ARG A 58 10.48 -9.01 -10.37
CA ARG A 58 10.90 -10.28 -10.99
C ARG A 58 9.71 -11.15 -11.39
N THR A 59 8.75 -10.55 -12.06
CA THR A 59 7.52 -11.21 -12.50
C THR A 59 7.81 -12.30 -13.53
N CYS A 60 7.06 -13.41 -13.47
CA CYS A 60 7.27 -14.54 -14.39
C CYS A 60 6.78 -14.23 -15.81
N LYS A 61 5.61 -13.57 -15.94
CA LYS A 61 4.99 -13.25 -17.24
C LYS A 61 5.04 -11.78 -17.62
N GLY A 62 5.63 -10.95 -16.73
CA GLY A 62 5.74 -9.50 -16.95
C GLY A 62 4.43 -8.75 -16.72
N PHE A 63 4.49 -7.45 -16.98
CA PHE A 63 3.37 -6.52 -16.84
C PHE A 63 3.50 -5.37 -17.84
N GLU A 64 2.39 -4.70 -18.11
CA GLU A 64 2.33 -3.43 -18.82
C GLU A 64 2.07 -2.29 -17.85
N VAL A 65 2.53 -1.07 -18.22
CA VAL A 65 2.43 0.11 -17.37
C VAL A 65 1.65 1.19 -18.10
N ARG A 66 0.63 1.75 -17.43
CA ARG A 66 -0.20 2.84 -17.97
C ARG A 66 -0.24 4.02 -16.99
N ASP A 67 0.04 5.21 -17.48
CA ASP A 67 -0.16 6.44 -16.71
C ASP A 67 -1.65 6.75 -16.60
N VAL A 68 -2.13 6.97 -15.39
CA VAL A 68 -3.53 7.36 -15.10
C VAL A 68 -3.61 8.84 -14.75
N GLY A 69 -2.47 9.51 -14.60
CA GLY A 69 -2.36 10.89 -14.13
C GLY A 69 -2.37 11.02 -12.60
N ASN A 70 -2.08 12.22 -12.11
CA ASN A 70 -2.05 12.53 -10.66
C ASN A 70 -1.17 11.57 -9.84
N HIS A 71 0.01 11.21 -10.37
CA HIS A 71 0.95 10.27 -9.77
C HIS A 71 0.36 8.88 -9.52
N ARG A 72 -0.64 8.49 -10.32
CA ARG A 72 -1.22 7.15 -10.32
C ARG A 72 -0.79 6.40 -11.56
N VAL A 73 -0.42 5.15 -11.36
CA VAL A 73 0.01 4.25 -12.44
C VAL A 73 -0.75 2.94 -12.30
N LEU A 74 -1.23 2.43 -13.41
CA LEU A 74 -1.87 1.13 -13.49
C LEU A 74 -0.90 0.12 -14.08
N PHE A 75 -0.68 -0.97 -13.36
CA PHE A 75 0.07 -2.12 -13.84
C PHE A 75 -0.90 -3.23 -14.21
N GLU A 76 -0.81 -3.72 -15.44
CA GLU A 76 -1.57 -4.82 -15.97
C GLU A 76 -0.70 -6.06 -16.02
N PHE A 77 -0.96 -7.03 -15.15
CA PHE A 77 -0.20 -8.27 -15.07
C PHE A 77 -0.84 -9.35 -15.92
N ARG A 78 -0.04 -10.32 -16.33
CA ARG A 78 -0.50 -11.50 -17.07
C ARG A 78 -0.75 -12.71 -16.18
N ASP A 79 -0.49 -12.58 -14.86
CA ASP A 79 -0.62 -13.67 -13.88
C ASP A 79 -1.02 -13.13 -12.50
N ALA A 80 -1.99 -13.80 -11.87
CA ALA A 80 -2.42 -13.48 -10.50
C ALA A 80 -1.32 -13.69 -9.46
N LEU A 81 -0.51 -14.74 -9.62
CA LEU A 81 0.56 -15.07 -8.69
C LEU A 81 1.63 -13.98 -8.63
N ASP A 82 1.87 -13.30 -9.76
CA ASP A 82 2.81 -12.18 -9.80
C ASP A 82 2.28 -11.01 -8.96
N ILE A 83 0.98 -10.68 -9.04
CA ILE A 83 0.37 -9.65 -8.18
C ILE A 83 0.46 -10.01 -6.71
N ASP A 84 0.15 -11.26 -6.34
CA ASP A 84 0.21 -11.71 -4.95
C ASP A 84 1.63 -11.61 -4.38
N ARG A 85 2.63 -11.92 -5.20
CA ARG A 85 4.04 -11.77 -4.84
C ARG A 85 4.41 -10.32 -4.63
N VAL A 86 3.96 -9.43 -5.51
CA VAL A 86 4.20 -7.99 -5.41
C VAL A 86 3.56 -7.41 -4.16
N LEU A 87 2.31 -7.75 -3.86
CA LEU A 87 1.60 -7.28 -2.67
C LEU A 87 2.24 -7.80 -1.37
N ARG A 88 2.67 -9.07 -1.35
CA ARG A 88 3.42 -9.62 -0.21
C ARG A 88 4.77 -8.95 -0.02
N GLY A 89 5.33 -8.39 -1.08
CA GLY A 89 6.60 -7.68 -1.07
C GLY A 89 6.56 -6.26 -0.52
N GLU A 90 5.40 -5.70 -0.17
CA GLU A 90 5.29 -4.33 0.39
C GLU A 90 6.15 -4.14 1.66
N PRO A 91 6.62 -2.91 1.92
CA PRO A 91 6.39 -1.68 1.17
C PRO A 91 7.32 -1.58 -0.05
N TRP A 92 6.85 -0.87 -1.06
CA TRP A 92 7.64 -0.52 -2.23
C TRP A 92 7.96 0.97 -2.27
N SER A 93 9.09 1.31 -2.84
CA SER A 93 9.49 2.69 -3.06
C SER A 93 10.06 2.88 -4.46
N PHE A 94 9.89 4.06 -5.00
CA PHE A 94 10.50 4.53 -6.23
C PHE A 94 11.18 5.87 -5.96
N ASP A 95 12.45 6.00 -6.32
CA ASP A 95 13.25 7.20 -6.04
C ASP A 95 13.16 7.66 -4.56
N LYS A 96 13.17 6.69 -3.63
CA LYS A 96 13.03 6.86 -2.17
C LYS A 96 11.63 7.32 -1.69
N PHE A 97 10.66 7.50 -2.57
CA PHE A 97 9.28 7.83 -2.20
C PHE A 97 8.42 6.58 -2.14
N LEU A 98 7.46 6.57 -1.21
CA LEU A 98 6.52 5.46 -1.06
C LEU A 98 5.68 5.28 -2.33
N VAL A 99 5.46 4.02 -2.68
CA VAL A 99 4.50 3.59 -3.69
C VAL A 99 3.45 2.72 -3.02
N ALA A 100 2.26 3.26 -2.81
CA ALA A 100 1.15 2.48 -2.29
C ALA A 100 0.47 1.70 -3.42
N LEU A 101 0.05 0.48 -3.10
CA LEU A 101 -0.49 -0.48 -4.04
C LEU A 101 -1.93 -0.85 -3.67
N LYS A 102 -2.76 -1.13 -4.68
CA LYS A 102 -4.10 -1.65 -4.47
C LYS A 102 -4.52 -2.53 -5.64
N ARG A 103 -4.90 -3.79 -5.36
CA ARG A 103 -5.51 -4.64 -6.39
C ARG A 103 -6.85 -4.06 -6.79
N VAL A 104 -7.11 -4.00 -8.08
CA VAL A 104 -8.35 -3.47 -8.64
C VAL A 104 -8.89 -4.38 -9.74
N SER A 105 -10.18 -4.25 -10.01
CA SER A 105 -10.83 -4.89 -11.15
C SER A 105 -10.82 -3.95 -12.37
N ARG A 106 -11.14 -4.47 -13.55
CA ARG A 106 -11.23 -3.71 -14.81
C ARG A 106 -12.14 -2.49 -14.71
N ASN A 107 -13.24 -2.60 -13.97
CA ASN A 107 -14.28 -1.57 -13.86
C ASN A 107 -13.99 -0.56 -12.73
N THR A 108 -12.82 -0.64 -12.08
CA THR A 108 -12.48 0.29 -11.00
C THR A 108 -12.07 1.64 -11.54
N ASP A 109 -12.69 2.71 -11.05
CA ASP A 109 -12.24 4.07 -11.33
C ASP A 109 -10.95 4.39 -10.55
N VAL A 110 -9.81 4.17 -11.20
CA VAL A 110 -8.48 4.36 -10.61
C VAL A 110 -8.21 5.84 -10.28
N LYS A 111 -8.85 6.79 -10.97
CA LYS A 111 -8.66 8.23 -10.76
C LYS A 111 -9.17 8.67 -9.39
N ASN A 112 -10.26 8.06 -8.92
CA ASN A 112 -10.89 8.37 -7.63
C ASN A 112 -10.51 7.37 -6.52
N LEU A 113 -9.61 6.43 -6.80
CA LEU A 113 -9.20 5.44 -5.82
C LEU A 113 -8.43 6.08 -4.66
N VAL A 114 -8.82 5.73 -3.43
CA VAL A 114 -8.15 6.20 -2.22
C VAL A 114 -7.00 5.27 -1.87
N PHE A 115 -5.80 5.86 -1.67
CA PHE A 115 -4.60 5.16 -1.22
C PHE A 115 -4.21 5.73 0.15
N ASP A 116 -4.84 5.21 1.18
CA ASP A 116 -4.71 5.66 2.57
C ASP A 116 -3.98 4.66 3.46
N ARG A 117 -3.63 3.49 2.94
CA ARG A 117 -3.01 2.40 3.70
C ARG A 117 -1.86 1.77 2.91
N THR A 118 -0.89 1.22 3.65
CA THR A 118 0.17 0.35 3.12
C THR A 118 0.66 -0.59 4.21
N GLN A 119 1.35 -1.65 3.83
CA GLN A 119 1.88 -2.63 4.77
C GLN A 119 3.38 -2.43 5.01
N PHE A 120 3.79 -2.56 6.27
CA PHE A 120 5.19 -2.56 6.67
C PHE A 120 5.51 -3.78 7.52
N TRP A 121 6.72 -4.28 7.37
CA TRP A 121 7.33 -5.10 8.39
C TRP A 121 7.85 -4.21 9.51
N LEU A 122 7.41 -4.50 10.73
CA LEU A 122 7.75 -3.81 11.96
C LEU A 122 8.61 -4.73 12.81
N GLN A 123 9.80 -4.31 13.16
CA GLN A 123 10.64 -4.99 14.15
C GLN A 123 10.28 -4.46 15.53
N VAL A 124 9.85 -5.36 16.41
CA VAL A 124 9.50 -5.08 17.80
C VAL A 124 10.73 -5.40 18.65
N HIS A 125 11.39 -4.36 19.15
CA HIS A 125 12.62 -4.45 19.95
C HIS A 125 12.34 -4.23 21.43
N ASN A 126 13.29 -4.67 22.27
CA ASN A 126 13.29 -4.45 23.71
C ASN A 126 12.09 -5.07 24.45
N LEU A 127 11.54 -6.16 23.91
CA LEU A 127 10.59 -6.97 24.67
C LEU A 127 11.32 -7.66 25.83
N PRO A 128 10.75 -7.64 27.05
CA PRO A 128 11.31 -8.37 28.18
C PRO A 128 11.44 -9.86 27.87
N ILE A 129 12.53 -10.49 28.32
CA ILE A 129 12.83 -11.91 28.05
C ILE A 129 11.66 -12.83 28.39
N GLY A 130 11.02 -12.62 29.56
CA GLY A 130 9.86 -13.42 29.97
C GLY A 130 8.57 -13.18 29.15
N SER A 131 8.57 -12.16 28.29
CA SER A 131 7.43 -11.78 27.42
C SER A 131 7.79 -11.86 25.93
N PHE A 132 8.93 -12.47 25.59
CA PHE A 132 9.41 -12.58 24.22
C PHE A 132 8.65 -13.68 23.47
N SER A 133 7.47 -13.32 22.95
CA SER A 133 6.58 -14.23 22.22
C SER A 133 5.87 -13.52 21.07
N LEU A 134 5.46 -14.28 20.04
CA LEU A 134 4.70 -13.77 18.91
C LEU A 134 3.38 -13.12 19.33
N SER A 135 2.69 -13.70 20.32
CA SER A 135 1.42 -13.18 20.82
C SER A 135 1.57 -11.81 21.47
N VAL A 136 2.60 -11.64 22.32
CA VAL A 136 2.92 -10.36 22.96
C VAL A 136 3.35 -9.33 21.91
N ALA A 137 4.21 -9.71 20.97
CA ALA A 137 4.64 -8.81 19.91
C ALA A 137 3.48 -8.30 19.06
N LYS A 138 2.54 -9.18 18.69
CA LYS A 138 1.29 -8.78 17.99
C LYS A 138 0.46 -7.81 18.81
N ALA A 139 0.23 -8.10 20.08
CA ALA A 139 -0.55 -7.24 20.97
C ALA A 139 0.11 -5.87 21.20
N VAL A 140 1.44 -5.83 21.27
CA VAL A 140 2.19 -4.57 21.38
C VAL A 140 2.17 -3.79 20.06
N ALA A 141 2.37 -4.46 18.92
CA ALA A 141 2.41 -3.84 17.58
C ALA A 141 1.03 -3.34 17.10
N SER A 142 -0.08 -3.82 17.67
CA SER A 142 -1.45 -3.43 17.26
C SER A 142 -1.73 -1.92 17.38
N VAL A 143 -0.97 -1.19 18.17
CA VAL A 143 -1.06 0.28 18.25
C VAL A 143 -0.53 0.97 16.99
N ALA A 144 0.35 0.32 16.25
CA ALA A 144 0.93 0.87 15.01
C ALA A 144 0.04 0.65 13.79
N GLY A 145 -0.92 -0.27 13.87
CA GLY A 145 -1.84 -0.58 12.77
C GLY A 145 -2.47 -1.97 12.91
N GLU A 146 -3.22 -2.37 11.90
CA GLU A 146 -3.84 -3.69 11.84
C GLU A 146 -2.77 -4.76 11.59
N VAL A 147 -2.68 -5.73 12.51
CA VAL A 147 -1.69 -6.82 12.42
C VAL A 147 -2.16 -7.85 11.40
N VAL A 148 -1.36 -8.08 10.36
CA VAL A 148 -1.64 -9.04 9.27
C VAL A 148 -0.92 -10.36 9.54
N GLU A 149 0.37 -10.31 9.85
CA GLU A 149 1.25 -11.48 9.94
C GLU A 149 2.34 -11.26 10.99
N SER A 150 2.94 -12.32 11.49
CA SER A 150 4.11 -12.22 12.36
C SER A 150 5.04 -13.39 12.14
N GLU A 151 6.32 -13.09 12.17
CA GLU A 151 7.40 -14.08 12.10
C GLU A 151 8.32 -13.86 13.29
N LEU A 152 8.81 -14.95 13.86
CA LEU A 152 10.03 -14.85 14.66
C LEU A 152 11.09 -14.37 13.66
N GLY A 153 11.60 -13.15 13.86
CA GLY A 153 12.75 -12.69 13.09
C GLY A 153 13.78 -13.81 13.06
N ASP A 154 14.67 -13.87 12.08
CA ASP A 154 15.71 -14.89 11.96
C ASP A 154 16.59 -14.96 13.23
N GLY A 155 15.95 -15.08 14.37
CA GLY A 155 16.52 -15.18 15.72
C GLY A 155 17.37 -16.43 15.92
N LYS A 156 17.61 -17.21 14.84
CA LYS A 156 18.70 -18.19 14.76
C LYS A 156 20.05 -17.57 14.40
N ARG A 157 20.08 -16.29 14.01
CA ARG A 157 21.35 -15.54 13.97
C ARG A 157 21.60 -14.99 15.37
N GLU A 158 22.60 -15.52 16.02
CA GLU A 158 23.09 -15.05 17.30
C GLU A 158 23.11 -13.52 17.36
N GLY A 159 22.28 -12.91 18.24
CA GLY A 159 22.21 -11.47 18.47
C GLY A 159 20.94 -10.73 18.00
N CYS A 160 19.97 -11.36 17.36
CA CYS A 160 18.73 -10.69 16.95
C CYS A 160 17.64 -10.79 18.02
N ASN A 161 17.52 -9.75 18.84
CA ASN A 161 16.52 -9.66 19.92
C ASN A 161 15.26 -8.89 19.48
N PHE A 162 14.65 -9.23 18.34
CA PHE A 162 13.39 -8.63 17.90
C PHE A 162 12.46 -9.65 17.26
N ILE A 163 11.18 -9.32 17.26
CA ILE A 163 10.14 -10.08 16.57
C ILE A 163 9.61 -9.21 15.43
N ARG A 164 9.45 -9.81 14.24
CA ARG A 164 8.88 -9.14 13.08
C ARG A 164 7.37 -9.29 13.09
N VAL A 165 6.66 -8.19 12.91
CA VAL A 165 5.20 -8.15 12.80
C VAL A 165 4.84 -7.34 11.56
N ARG A 166 4.01 -7.89 10.69
CA ARG A 166 3.51 -7.16 9.54
C ARG A 166 2.25 -6.42 9.93
N VAL A 167 2.26 -5.11 9.70
CA VAL A 167 1.15 -4.22 10.06
C VAL A 167 0.69 -3.40 8.87
N THR A 168 -0.62 -3.23 8.74
CA THR A 168 -1.23 -2.27 7.81
C THR A 168 -1.36 -0.93 8.52
N VAL A 169 -0.60 0.07 8.08
CA VAL A 169 -0.63 1.42 8.64
C VAL A 169 -1.51 2.35 7.81
N LYS A 170 -2.08 3.37 8.43
CA LYS A 170 -2.78 4.46 7.77
C LYS A 170 -1.80 5.57 7.42
N LEU A 171 -1.69 5.89 6.14
CA LEU A 171 -0.71 6.86 5.63
C LEU A 171 -0.91 8.30 6.12
N PRO A 172 -2.14 8.79 6.38
CA PRO A 172 -2.35 10.13 6.93
C PRO A 172 -1.95 10.27 8.41
N GLU A 173 -1.73 9.15 9.11
CA GLU A 173 -1.39 9.16 10.53
C GLU A 173 0.13 9.06 10.74
N PRO A 174 0.72 9.76 11.73
CA PRO A 174 2.13 9.61 12.05
C PRO A 174 2.47 8.17 12.44
N LEU A 175 3.63 7.68 12.00
CA LEU A 175 4.09 6.35 12.35
C LEU A 175 4.39 6.23 13.86
N CYS A 176 3.84 5.20 14.47
CA CYS A 176 4.08 4.88 15.88
C CYS A 176 5.52 4.39 16.08
N ARG A 177 6.30 5.04 16.94
CA ARG A 177 7.71 4.71 17.19
C ARG A 177 7.94 3.63 18.24
N GLY A 178 6.91 3.29 18.98
CA GLY A 178 7.00 2.33 20.07
C GLY A 178 5.79 2.36 20.98
N ARG A 179 5.84 1.57 22.04
CA ARG A 179 4.75 1.50 23.03
C ARG A 179 5.33 1.33 24.43
N GLN A 180 4.75 2.05 25.39
CA GLN A 180 5.00 1.81 26.81
C GLN A 180 4.24 0.56 27.25
N ILE A 181 4.90 -0.34 27.94
CA ILE A 181 4.32 -1.54 28.52
C ILE A 181 4.54 -1.54 30.03
N VAL A 182 3.57 -2.08 30.77
CA VAL A 182 3.64 -2.25 32.21
C VAL A 182 3.74 -3.74 32.51
N ARG A 183 4.77 -4.15 33.22
CA ARG A 183 4.99 -5.54 33.64
C ARG A 183 4.38 -5.81 35.02
N SER A 184 4.29 -7.09 35.37
CA SER A 184 3.92 -7.51 36.73
C SER A 184 4.79 -6.80 37.76
N GLY A 185 4.14 -6.22 38.79
CA GLY A 185 4.83 -5.38 39.79
C GLY A 185 4.89 -3.88 39.43
N GLY A 186 4.21 -3.42 38.36
CA GLY A 186 4.12 -1.99 38.01
C GLY A 186 5.38 -1.43 37.31
N ILE A 187 6.30 -2.28 36.89
CA ILE A 187 7.53 -1.84 36.22
C ILE A 187 7.24 -1.46 34.79
N GLU A 188 7.43 -0.19 34.46
CA GLU A 188 7.25 0.35 33.11
C GLU A 188 8.51 0.14 32.26
N SER A 189 8.33 -0.13 30.98
CA SER A 189 9.40 -0.21 29.99
C SER A 189 8.92 0.18 28.62
N TRP A 190 9.83 0.68 27.78
CA TRP A 190 9.54 1.08 26.41
C TRP A 190 9.91 -0.03 25.44
N VAL A 191 9.02 -0.31 24.49
CA VAL A 191 9.22 -1.24 23.37
C VAL A 191 9.36 -0.40 22.10
N ASP A 192 10.47 -0.57 21.39
CA ASP A 192 10.77 0.21 20.20
C ASP A 192 10.25 -0.46 18.93
N PHE A 193 9.75 0.36 18.00
CA PHE A 193 9.34 -0.07 16.68
C PHE A 193 10.29 0.45 15.61
N LYS A 194 10.81 -0.46 14.77
CA LYS A 194 11.60 -0.11 13.60
C LYS A 194 10.93 -0.65 12.34
N TYR A 195 10.54 0.26 11.47
CA TYR A 195 9.91 -0.08 10.19
C TYR A 195 10.98 -0.48 9.17
N GLU A 196 10.83 -1.64 8.55
CA GLU A 196 11.73 -2.09 7.51
C GLU A 196 11.45 -1.38 6.19
N ARG A 197 12.51 -1.04 5.45
CA ARG A 197 12.44 -0.36 4.14
C ARG A 197 11.57 0.89 4.14
N LEU A 198 11.60 1.64 5.24
CA LEU A 198 10.85 2.89 5.35
C LEU A 198 11.37 3.89 4.31
N PRO A 199 10.53 4.31 3.35
CA PRO A 199 10.91 5.34 2.39
C PRO A 199 10.89 6.73 3.02
N ASN A 200 11.34 7.74 2.28
CA ASN A 200 11.14 9.12 2.71
C ASN A 200 9.63 9.44 2.70
N LEU A 201 9.03 9.41 3.86
CA LEU A 201 7.67 9.89 4.09
C LEU A 201 7.80 11.35 4.54
N CYS A 202 7.56 12.30 3.63
CA CYS A 202 7.32 13.69 4.02
C CYS A 202 5.87 13.76 4.53
N TYR A 203 5.73 14.08 5.80
CA TYR A 203 4.46 14.44 6.43
C TYR A 203 4.22 15.94 6.24
#